data_5632e4b5ec613e3f7db5155a04780f9c
#
_entry.id   5632e4b5ec613e3f7db5155a04780f9c
#
_cell.length_a   1.000
_cell.length_b   1.000
_cell.length_c   1.000
_cell.angle_alpha   90.00
_cell.angle_beta   90.00
_cell.angle_gamma   90.00
#
_symmetry.space_group_name_H-M   'P 1'
#
loop_
_entity.id
_entity.type
_entity.pdbx_description
1 polymer ?
#
loop_
_entity_poly.entity_id
_entity_poly.type
_entity_poly.pdbx_seq_one_letter_code
_entity_poly.pdbx_strand_id
1 'polypeptide(L)'
;MFGKAYGYGMILDDRYRVVKTVQTQGGMDIHEFRPINGGQSALVTKYGTRPFDFAGIPNPQGLRIIAEGVFEEIDLETDDILFRWRSLDHIRPTTTERRIEFDKGQSAVFDYFHINGVDKNGDGDYLISARNTSAVYKISGVDGHVIWTLSNGPESDFQLDGFVIWGAHHARWRSENATQTIFTLFNNGWDGNGPGTDQSSGLVIAIDHKHLRASVMREYGNNEKLGAVSKGSMQTLPGTNNVLIGWGSEPHLTEYLEDGTLVFHATIAGGGDTYRVFKQDWAGNPSSPPTLWTYARTRDPSSPRTAFYVSWNGATGVVTWNFYVGGERDEPRDFTLAGSSHVSGFETVFSQTGYRHKAFAEAVAADGRSLGNSSVISPWTPDGALADQCDEWHCPERESEFRVTFNLLPDLDSKKSSFYNATGSTADDVQTGQLSWIPPVSVAFLSVESTVVVAAVIVTCSILTIAALGMVCGRRKSWIYENL
;
A
#
# COMPACT_ATOMS: atom_id res chain seq x y z
N MET A 1 0.31 20.84 -14.86
CA MET A 1 1.34 20.26 -13.98
C MET A 1 1.23 18.76 -14.13
N PHE A 2 2.30 18.10 -14.55
CA PHE A 2 2.29 16.65 -14.72
C PHE A 2 2.01 16.03 -13.35
N GLY A 3 0.88 15.34 -13.18
CA GLY A 3 0.37 14.88 -11.88
C GLY A 3 1.13 13.71 -11.25
N LYS A 4 2.48 13.70 -11.39
CA LYS A 4 3.34 12.71 -10.75
C LYS A 4 3.71 13.20 -9.36
N ALA A 5 3.43 12.34 -8.37
CA ALA A 5 3.80 12.63 -6.99
C ALA A 5 5.32 12.43 -6.86
N TYR A 6 6.04 13.49 -6.60
CA TYR A 6 7.42 13.42 -6.16
C TYR A 6 7.47 13.02 -4.70
N GLY A 7 8.33 12.08 -4.37
CA GLY A 7 8.46 11.52 -3.04
C GLY A 7 9.90 11.25 -2.68
N TYR A 8 10.05 10.58 -1.57
CA TYR A 8 11.29 10.00 -1.09
C TYR A 8 11.00 8.62 -0.52
N GLY A 9 11.98 7.73 -0.58
CA GLY A 9 11.93 6.43 0.08
C GLY A 9 12.23 6.58 1.57
N MET A 10 11.50 5.85 2.43
CA MET A 10 11.83 5.75 3.84
C MET A 10 12.00 4.30 4.24
N ILE A 11 13.08 4.02 4.95
CA ILE A 11 13.33 2.74 5.60
C ILE A 11 13.04 2.92 7.08
N LEU A 12 12.20 2.03 7.63
CA LEU A 12 11.81 2.04 9.03
C LEU A 12 12.42 0.83 9.74
N ASP A 13 12.71 0.99 11.04
CA ASP A 13 13.06 -0.14 11.91
C ASP A 13 11.78 -0.84 12.45
N ASP A 14 11.98 -1.90 13.23
CA ASP A 14 10.94 -2.66 13.92
C ASP A 14 10.10 -1.82 14.92
N ARG A 15 10.56 -0.62 15.24
CA ARG A 15 9.85 0.35 16.08
C ARG A 15 9.15 1.45 15.28
N TYR A 16 9.11 1.31 13.95
CA TYR A 16 8.55 2.29 13.01
C TYR A 16 9.27 3.65 13.03
N ARG A 17 10.53 3.68 13.45
CA ARG A 17 11.36 4.88 13.38
C ARG A 17 12.05 4.93 12.03
N VAL A 18 12.10 6.11 11.42
CA VAL A 18 12.84 6.32 10.17
C VAL A 18 14.33 6.18 10.45
N VAL A 19 14.96 5.17 9.88
CA VAL A 19 16.42 4.94 9.97
C VAL A 19 17.16 5.49 8.75
N LYS A 20 16.48 5.56 7.59
CA LYS A 20 17.04 6.15 6.37
C LYS A 20 15.93 6.81 5.56
N THR A 21 16.23 7.98 5.02
CA THR A 21 15.44 8.63 3.97
C THR A 21 16.27 8.70 2.71
N VAL A 22 15.74 8.18 1.62
CA VAL A 22 16.42 8.10 0.32
C VAL A 22 15.78 9.10 -0.64
N GLN A 23 16.60 9.93 -1.25
CA GLN A 23 16.18 10.87 -2.28
C GLN A 23 17.17 10.84 -3.44
N THR A 24 16.69 11.17 -4.64
CA THR A 24 17.53 11.35 -5.81
C THR A 24 17.47 12.80 -6.28
N GLN A 25 18.48 13.23 -7.01
CA GLN A 25 18.47 14.55 -7.65
C GLN A 25 17.26 14.67 -8.59
N GLY A 26 16.38 15.63 -8.33
CA GLY A 26 15.15 15.83 -9.07
C GLY A 26 13.93 15.05 -8.57
N GLY A 27 14.05 14.38 -7.41
CA GLY A 27 12.97 13.63 -6.76
C GLY A 27 12.82 12.20 -7.28
N MET A 28 12.11 11.39 -6.52
CA MET A 28 11.70 10.04 -6.88
C MET A 28 10.24 10.04 -7.29
N ASP A 29 9.88 9.09 -8.13
CA ASP A 29 8.51 8.79 -8.47
C ASP A 29 7.95 7.71 -7.52
N ILE A 30 6.63 7.60 -7.44
CA ILE A 30 5.95 6.69 -6.51
C ILE A 30 5.93 5.23 -6.96
N HIS A 31 6.34 4.91 -8.20
CA HIS A 31 6.13 3.60 -8.79
C HIS A 31 7.08 2.52 -8.25
N GLU A 32 8.34 2.86 -7.94
CA GLU A 32 9.28 1.90 -7.38
C GLU A 32 10.20 2.54 -6.34
N PHE A 33 10.28 1.91 -5.18
CA PHE A 33 11.34 2.04 -4.21
C PHE A 33 11.56 0.65 -3.61
N ARG A 34 12.65 0.02 -4.02
CA ARG A 34 12.95 -1.35 -3.61
C ARG A 34 14.41 -1.49 -3.22
N PRO A 35 14.74 -1.57 -1.94
CA PRO A 35 16.05 -2.01 -1.52
C PRO A 35 16.34 -3.43 -1.97
N ILE A 36 17.58 -3.66 -2.35
CA ILE A 36 18.11 -4.91 -2.84
C ILE A 36 19.51 -5.16 -2.22
N ASN A 37 20.15 -6.27 -2.57
CA ASN A 37 21.50 -6.62 -2.12
C ASN A 37 21.63 -6.60 -0.59
N GLY A 38 20.63 -7.16 0.13
CA GLY A 38 20.67 -7.14 1.59
C GLY A 38 20.57 -5.74 2.19
N GLY A 39 19.94 -4.79 1.50
CA GLY A 39 19.78 -3.41 1.97
C GLY A 39 21.01 -2.52 1.70
N GLN A 40 21.93 -2.94 0.85
CA GLN A 40 23.09 -2.13 0.46
C GLN A 40 22.75 -1.10 -0.61
N SER A 41 21.84 -1.44 -1.51
CA SER A 41 21.36 -0.53 -2.55
C SER A 41 19.84 -0.56 -2.70
N ALA A 42 19.27 0.40 -3.42
CA ALA A 42 17.86 0.44 -3.73
C ALA A 42 17.61 0.79 -5.20
N LEU A 43 16.58 0.16 -5.78
CA LEU A 43 16.03 0.50 -7.09
C LEU A 43 14.93 1.54 -6.92
N VAL A 44 14.97 2.58 -7.74
CA VAL A 44 13.99 3.66 -7.72
C VAL A 44 13.58 4.05 -9.14
N THR A 45 12.34 4.49 -9.31
CA THR A 45 11.87 5.07 -10.57
C THR A 45 11.80 6.58 -10.50
N LYS A 46 11.96 7.22 -11.68
CA LYS A 46 11.85 8.65 -11.89
C LYS A 46 11.21 8.94 -13.24
N TYR A 47 10.76 10.18 -13.39
CA TYR A 47 10.34 10.70 -14.68
C TYR A 47 11.10 11.97 -14.99
N GLY A 48 11.83 11.95 -16.10
CA GLY A 48 12.42 13.12 -16.71
C GLY A 48 11.43 13.79 -17.69
N THR A 49 11.50 15.09 -17.84
CA THR A 49 10.77 15.80 -18.90
C THR A 49 11.73 16.66 -19.70
N ARG A 50 11.64 16.60 -21.04
CA ARG A 50 12.48 17.44 -21.91
C ARG A 50 11.72 17.87 -23.17
N PRO A 51 12.13 18.96 -23.83
CA PRO A 51 11.67 19.27 -25.16
C PRO A 51 11.94 18.11 -26.13
N PHE A 52 10.99 17.85 -27.02
CA PHE A 52 11.10 16.77 -27.98
C PHE A 52 10.52 17.18 -29.33
N ASP A 53 11.19 16.75 -30.42
CA ASP A 53 10.70 16.87 -31.76
C ASP A 53 9.80 15.71 -32.13
N PHE A 54 8.53 15.99 -32.32
CA PHE A 54 7.51 14.98 -32.66
C PHE A 54 7.42 14.73 -34.17
N ALA A 55 8.41 15.15 -34.99
CA ALA A 55 8.42 14.87 -36.41
C ALA A 55 8.23 13.36 -36.67
N GLY A 56 7.23 13.01 -37.48
CA GLY A 56 6.89 11.61 -37.78
C GLY A 56 6.03 10.88 -36.74
N ILE A 57 5.69 11.55 -35.63
CA ILE A 57 4.72 11.02 -34.64
C ILE A 57 3.43 11.84 -34.76
N PRO A 58 2.26 11.22 -34.94
CA PRO A 58 1.00 11.94 -34.93
C PRO A 58 0.86 12.79 -33.66
N ASN A 59 0.87 14.10 -33.80
CA ASN A 59 0.83 15.06 -32.70
C ASN A 59 -0.27 16.10 -32.94
N PRO A 60 -1.55 15.73 -32.89
CA PRO A 60 -2.67 16.61 -33.26
C PRO A 60 -2.78 17.86 -32.39
N GLN A 61 -2.06 17.91 -31.25
CA GLN A 61 -2.15 19.01 -30.30
C GLN A 61 -0.88 19.83 -30.16
N GLY A 62 0.13 19.56 -31.00
CA GLY A 62 1.36 20.33 -31.01
C GLY A 62 2.16 20.28 -29.73
N LEU A 63 2.21 19.07 -29.06
CA LEU A 63 3.06 18.88 -27.91
C LEU A 63 4.51 19.13 -28.22
N ARG A 64 5.22 19.64 -27.25
CA ARG A 64 6.64 19.96 -27.32
C ARG A 64 7.47 19.32 -26.21
N ILE A 65 6.84 18.64 -25.27
CA ILE A 65 7.52 18.06 -24.12
C ILE A 65 7.14 16.57 -24.03
N ILE A 66 8.17 15.73 -23.87
CA ILE A 66 8.02 14.30 -23.62
C ILE A 66 8.46 13.96 -22.21
N ALA A 67 7.78 13.00 -21.57
CA ALA A 67 8.24 12.38 -20.34
C ALA A 67 8.96 11.09 -20.66
N GLU A 68 10.18 10.94 -20.16
CA GLU A 68 10.95 9.69 -20.19
C GLU A 68 10.84 8.93 -18.87
N GLY A 69 10.77 7.62 -18.95
CA GLY A 69 10.95 6.74 -17.80
C GLY A 69 12.44 6.61 -17.46
N VAL A 70 12.76 6.72 -16.19
CA VAL A 70 14.14 6.59 -15.69
C VAL A 70 14.10 5.65 -14.50
N PHE A 71 15.10 4.76 -14.37
CA PHE A 71 15.36 4.11 -13.09
C PHE A 71 16.81 4.33 -12.68
N GLU A 72 17.03 4.26 -11.37
CA GLU A 72 18.35 4.34 -10.75
C GLU A 72 18.52 3.25 -9.73
N GLU A 73 19.74 2.70 -9.63
CA GLU A 73 20.20 1.97 -8.48
C GLU A 73 21.05 2.90 -7.63
N ILE A 74 20.72 3.00 -6.34
CA ILE A 74 21.33 3.97 -5.42
C ILE A 74 21.97 3.18 -4.28
N ASP A 75 23.21 3.52 -3.95
CA ASP A 75 23.87 3.05 -2.74
C ASP A 75 23.18 3.64 -1.51
N LEU A 76 22.75 2.78 -0.58
CA LEU A 76 22.00 3.22 0.60
C LEU A 76 22.88 3.78 1.72
N GLU A 77 24.20 3.62 1.65
CA GLU A 77 25.13 4.22 2.61
C GLU A 77 25.56 5.63 2.16
N THR A 78 25.94 5.78 0.90
CA THR A 78 26.54 7.02 0.36
C THR A 78 25.55 7.92 -0.37
N ASP A 79 24.38 7.42 -0.75
CA ASP A 79 23.40 8.04 -1.66
C ASP A 79 23.93 8.23 -3.10
N ASP A 80 25.03 7.55 -3.47
CA ASP A 80 25.59 7.59 -4.81
C ASP A 80 24.73 6.79 -5.79
N ILE A 81 24.66 7.28 -7.03
CA ILE A 81 23.98 6.55 -8.10
C ILE A 81 24.97 5.53 -8.68
N LEU A 82 24.71 4.24 -8.42
CA LEU A 82 25.48 3.12 -8.94
C LEU A 82 25.18 2.82 -10.41
N PHE A 83 23.92 3.00 -10.81
CA PHE A 83 23.47 2.79 -12.16
C PHE A 83 22.29 3.74 -12.50
N ARG A 84 22.24 4.21 -13.75
CA ARG A 84 21.12 5.01 -14.25
C ARG A 84 20.77 4.62 -15.67
N TRP A 85 19.50 4.41 -15.93
CA TRP A 85 18.98 4.13 -17.25
C TRP A 85 17.86 5.10 -17.62
N ARG A 86 17.80 5.48 -18.90
CA ARG A 86 16.80 6.41 -19.45
C ARG A 86 16.13 5.81 -20.67
N SER A 87 14.81 5.79 -20.70
CA SER A 87 14.07 5.15 -21.79
C SER A 87 14.32 5.81 -23.16
N LEU A 88 14.46 7.13 -23.23
CA LEU A 88 14.67 7.85 -24.51
C LEU A 88 16.03 7.60 -25.15
N ASP A 89 17.00 7.05 -24.41
CA ASP A 89 18.31 6.69 -24.96
C ASP A 89 18.25 5.33 -25.68
N HIS A 90 17.21 4.52 -25.45
CA HIS A 90 17.11 3.14 -25.92
C HIS A 90 15.79 2.81 -26.65
N ILE A 91 14.67 3.41 -26.25
CA ILE A 91 13.32 3.06 -26.71
C ILE A 91 12.70 4.24 -27.48
N ARG A 92 12.27 3.98 -28.70
CA ARG A 92 11.63 5.01 -29.53
C ARG A 92 10.25 5.36 -29.00
N PRO A 93 9.85 6.64 -28.95
CA PRO A 93 8.49 7.03 -28.56
C PRO A 93 7.38 6.47 -29.46
N THR A 94 7.71 6.05 -30.68
CA THR A 94 6.76 5.40 -31.61
C THR A 94 6.32 3.99 -31.17
N THR A 95 7.01 3.37 -30.22
CA THR A 95 6.63 2.05 -29.68
C THR A 95 5.48 2.10 -28.69
N THR A 96 5.03 3.29 -28.31
CA THR A 96 3.90 3.43 -27.40
C THR A 96 2.61 2.89 -28.03
N GLU A 97 1.89 2.09 -27.28
CA GLU A 97 0.53 1.64 -27.64
C GLU A 97 -0.53 2.63 -27.18
N ARG A 98 -0.12 3.61 -26.37
CA ARG A 98 -1.02 4.65 -25.92
C ARG A 98 -1.33 5.62 -27.05
N ARG A 99 -2.61 5.71 -27.39
CA ARG A 99 -3.08 6.80 -28.25
C ARG A 99 -2.81 8.13 -27.54
N ILE A 100 -2.32 9.11 -28.32
CA ILE A 100 -2.20 10.49 -27.86
C ILE A 100 -3.65 11.04 -27.78
N GLU A 101 -4.43 10.54 -26.85
CA GLU A 101 -5.74 11.08 -26.53
C GLU A 101 -5.59 12.06 -25.38
N PHE A 102 -6.03 13.28 -25.62
CA PHE A 102 -6.00 14.31 -24.62
C PHE A 102 -7.35 14.41 -23.94
N ASP A 103 -7.36 14.10 -22.67
CA ASP A 103 -8.36 14.67 -21.79
C ASP A 103 -8.22 16.20 -21.81
N LYS A 104 -9.31 16.90 -22.12
CA LYS A 104 -9.37 18.36 -22.07
C LYS A 104 -9.04 18.81 -20.64
N GLY A 105 -7.78 19.20 -20.40
CA GLY A 105 -7.30 19.64 -19.09
C GLY A 105 -6.04 18.95 -18.57
N GLN A 106 -5.53 17.90 -19.23
CA GLN A 106 -4.28 17.25 -18.85
C GLN A 106 -3.04 17.99 -19.40
N SER A 107 -1.92 17.72 -18.73
CA SER A 107 -0.65 18.41 -18.96
C SER A 107 -0.14 18.26 -20.39
N ALA A 108 0.51 19.30 -20.88
CA ALA A 108 1.15 19.39 -22.19
C ALA A 108 2.39 18.47 -22.34
N VAL A 109 2.44 17.33 -21.66
CA VAL A 109 3.56 16.39 -21.61
C VAL A 109 3.12 15.02 -22.09
N PHE A 110 3.82 14.45 -23.05
CA PHE A 110 3.58 13.12 -23.57
C PHE A 110 4.37 12.06 -22.79
N ASP A 111 3.67 11.24 -22.01
CA ASP A 111 4.23 10.10 -21.30
C ASP A 111 4.15 8.84 -22.17
N TYR A 112 5.18 8.60 -22.97
CA TYR A 112 5.16 7.51 -23.93
C TYR A 112 5.50 6.14 -23.33
N PHE A 113 6.26 6.10 -22.22
CA PHE A 113 6.85 4.90 -21.68
C PHE A 113 6.15 4.41 -20.40
N HIS A 114 6.08 5.27 -19.41
CA HIS A 114 5.45 5.03 -18.12
C HIS A 114 6.05 3.83 -17.38
N ILE A 115 7.32 3.91 -17.00
CA ILE A 115 7.98 2.90 -16.18
C ILE A 115 7.28 2.76 -14.83
N ASN A 116 7.03 1.51 -14.40
CA ASN A 116 6.29 1.27 -13.16
C ASN A 116 6.83 0.09 -12.32
N GLY A 117 7.85 -0.61 -12.76
CA GLY A 117 8.49 -1.68 -12.02
C GLY A 117 9.92 -1.88 -12.45
N VAL A 118 10.81 -2.15 -11.51
CA VAL A 118 12.21 -2.49 -11.72
C VAL A 118 12.60 -3.62 -10.80
N ASP A 119 13.30 -4.62 -11.32
CA ASP A 119 13.90 -5.70 -10.58
C ASP A 119 15.32 -5.96 -11.07
N LYS A 120 16.15 -6.64 -10.30
CA LYS A 120 17.54 -7.00 -10.64
C LYS A 120 17.79 -8.47 -10.40
N ASN A 121 18.40 -9.16 -11.36
CA ASN A 121 18.79 -10.56 -11.19
C ASN A 121 20.18 -10.73 -10.55
N GLY A 122 20.57 -11.98 -10.30
CA GLY A 122 21.86 -12.31 -9.71
C GLY A 122 23.07 -12.00 -10.62
N ASP A 123 22.87 -11.87 -11.92
CA ASP A 123 23.92 -11.53 -12.90
C ASP A 123 24.13 -10.01 -13.02
N GLY A 124 23.26 -9.21 -12.38
CA GLY A 124 23.34 -7.77 -12.37
C GLY A 124 22.45 -7.08 -13.42
N ASP A 125 21.73 -7.83 -14.24
CA ASP A 125 20.80 -7.28 -15.24
C ASP A 125 19.48 -6.85 -14.61
N TYR A 126 18.79 -5.88 -15.24
CA TYR A 126 17.53 -5.35 -14.75
C TYR A 126 16.35 -5.84 -15.61
N LEU A 127 15.22 -6.07 -14.94
CA LEU A 127 13.93 -6.31 -15.57
C LEU A 127 13.03 -5.11 -15.29
N ILE A 128 12.46 -4.51 -16.34
CA ILE A 128 11.56 -3.37 -16.16
C ILE A 128 10.22 -3.62 -16.83
N SER A 129 9.15 -3.12 -16.24
CA SER A 129 7.83 -3.05 -16.86
C SER A 129 7.47 -1.62 -17.21
N ALA A 130 6.92 -1.42 -18.43
CA ALA A 130 6.50 -0.13 -18.93
C ALA A 130 5.04 -0.20 -19.41
N ARG A 131 4.18 0.60 -18.73
CA ARG A 131 2.73 0.55 -18.94
C ARG A 131 2.31 0.98 -20.34
N ASN A 132 2.87 2.09 -20.83
CA ASN A 132 2.39 2.71 -22.07
C ASN A 132 2.95 2.09 -23.33
N THR A 133 3.99 1.26 -23.22
CA THR A 133 4.49 0.40 -24.30
C THR A 133 3.98 -1.04 -24.17
N SER A 134 3.19 -1.34 -23.16
CA SER A 134 2.69 -2.70 -22.84
C SER A 134 3.79 -3.75 -22.96
N ALA A 135 4.96 -3.45 -22.36
CA ALA A 135 6.17 -4.25 -22.57
C ALA A 135 6.95 -4.49 -21.28
N VAL A 136 7.73 -5.58 -21.33
CA VAL A 136 8.76 -5.92 -20.35
C VAL A 136 10.11 -5.94 -21.08
N TYR A 137 11.12 -5.34 -20.45
CA TYR A 137 12.47 -5.25 -21.04
C TYR A 137 13.49 -5.84 -20.08
N LYS A 138 14.46 -6.58 -20.61
CA LYS A 138 15.70 -6.91 -19.90
C LYS A 138 16.79 -5.94 -20.32
N ILE A 139 17.42 -5.32 -19.35
CA ILE A 139 18.42 -4.28 -19.53
C ILE A 139 19.76 -4.80 -18.98
N SER A 140 20.83 -4.66 -19.74
CA SER A 140 22.20 -4.99 -19.30
C SER A 140 22.61 -4.09 -18.14
N GLY A 141 23.05 -4.71 -17.05
CA GLY A 141 23.61 -4.01 -15.89
C GLY A 141 25.04 -3.47 -16.13
N VAL A 142 25.65 -3.81 -17.27
CA VAL A 142 27.01 -3.38 -17.61
C VAL A 142 27.01 -2.03 -18.33
N ASP A 143 26.15 -1.90 -19.36
CA ASP A 143 26.16 -0.76 -20.29
C ASP A 143 24.77 -0.20 -20.60
N GLY A 144 23.70 -0.80 -20.06
CA GLY A 144 22.35 -0.29 -20.20
C GLY A 144 21.66 -0.63 -21.54
N HIS A 145 22.29 -1.41 -22.44
CA HIS A 145 21.58 -1.80 -23.66
C HIS A 145 20.40 -2.71 -23.35
N VAL A 146 19.35 -2.69 -24.19
CA VAL A 146 18.23 -3.60 -24.12
C VAL A 146 18.67 -4.95 -24.62
N ILE A 147 18.73 -5.95 -23.71
CA ILE A 147 19.11 -7.33 -24.07
C ILE A 147 17.97 -7.98 -24.83
N TRP A 148 16.74 -7.79 -24.36
CA TRP A 148 15.54 -8.25 -25.04
C TRP A 148 14.29 -7.45 -24.64
N THR A 149 13.31 -7.47 -25.54
CA THR A 149 11.98 -6.88 -25.36
C THR A 149 10.92 -7.95 -25.49
N LEU A 150 9.94 -7.97 -24.59
CA LEU A 150 8.71 -8.75 -24.70
C LEU A 150 7.51 -7.80 -24.76
N SER A 151 6.80 -7.77 -25.89
CA SER A 151 5.62 -6.92 -26.10
C SER A 151 4.65 -7.56 -27.10
N ASN A 152 3.48 -6.95 -27.32
CA ASN A 152 2.54 -7.40 -28.35
C ASN A 152 2.95 -6.95 -29.76
N GLY A 153 3.81 -5.95 -29.87
CA GLY A 153 4.16 -5.29 -31.11
C GLY A 153 5.34 -5.91 -31.85
N PRO A 154 5.68 -5.36 -33.02
CA PRO A 154 6.77 -5.85 -33.88
C PRO A 154 8.17 -5.69 -33.27
N GLU A 155 8.29 -4.90 -32.19
CA GLU A 155 9.56 -4.69 -31.48
C GLU A 155 9.84 -5.84 -30.49
N SER A 156 8.94 -6.83 -30.35
CA SER A 156 9.14 -7.97 -29.49
C SER A 156 10.16 -8.95 -30.07
N ASP A 157 11.13 -9.38 -29.25
CA ASP A 157 12.08 -10.44 -29.63
C ASP A 157 11.45 -11.84 -29.54
N PHE A 158 10.25 -11.95 -28.96
CA PHE A 158 9.57 -13.22 -28.71
C PHE A 158 8.14 -13.20 -29.23
N GLN A 159 7.72 -14.34 -29.78
CA GLN A 159 6.32 -14.56 -30.10
C GLN A 159 5.55 -14.89 -28.82
N LEU A 160 4.43 -14.20 -28.57
CA LEU A 160 3.53 -14.50 -27.45
C LEU A 160 2.57 -15.63 -27.83
N ASP A 161 2.54 -16.69 -27.01
CA ASP A 161 1.72 -17.89 -27.25
C ASP A 161 0.34 -17.76 -26.64
N GLY A 162 -0.58 -17.12 -27.35
CA GLY A 162 -2.00 -17.09 -26.98
C GLY A 162 -2.36 -16.16 -25.84
N PHE A 163 -1.50 -15.20 -25.49
CA PHE A 163 -1.77 -14.16 -24.51
C PHE A 163 -1.32 -12.79 -25.00
N VAL A 164 -1.76 -11.74 -24.33
CA VAL A 164 -1.36 -10.36 -24.57
C VAL A 164 -0.92 -9.72 -23.26
N ILE A 165 0.05 -8.82 -23.33
CA ILE A 165 0.46 -7.95 -22.22
C ILE A 165 -0.20 -6.60 -22.44
N TRP A 166 -0.96 -6.08 -21.46
CA TRP A 166 -1.58 -4.78 -21.59
C TRP A 166 -1.51 -3.99 -20.29
N GLY A 167 -0.81 -2.86 -20.35
CA GLY A 167 -0.68 -1.95 -19.23
C GLY A 167 0.01 -2.54 -17.98
N ALA A 168 0.84 -3.56 -18.15
CA ALA A 168 1.39 -4.40 -17.07
C ALA A 168 2.15 -3.63 -16.00
N HIS A 169 2.13 -4.17 -14.77
CA HIS A 169 2.82 -3.66 -13.60
C HIS A 169 3.60 -4.76 -12.90
N HIS A 170 4.60 -4.34 -12.12
CA HIS A 170 5.27 -5.18 -11.13
C HIS A 170 5.93 -6.45 -11.70
N ALA A 171 6.68 -6.32 -12.81
CA ALA A 171 7.49 -7.42 -13.32
C ALA A 171 8.58 -7.82 -12.31
N ARG A 172 8.72 -9.13 -12.00
CA ARG A 172 9.68 -9.66 -11.03
C ARG A 172 10.30 -10.96 -11.52
N TRP A 173 11.64 -11.06 -11.40
CA TRP A 173 12.38 -12.28 -11.67
C TRP A 173 11.93 -13.45 -10.80
N ARG A 174 11.88 -14.64 -11.41
CA ARG A 174 11.72 -15.90 -10.70
C ARG A 174 12.96 -16.78 -10.84
N SER A 175 13.36 -17.02 -12.05
CA SER A 175 14.57 -17.76 -12.39
C SER A 175 15.03 -17.46 -13.80
N GLU A 176 16.31 -17.66 -14.06
CA GLU A 176 16.90 -17.51 -15.38
C GLU A 176 18.04 -18.49 -15.56
N ASN A 177 18.17 -19.02 -16.78
CA ASN A 177 19.32 -19.79 -17.23
C ASN A 177 19.55 -19.53 -18.74
N ALA A 178 20.53 -20.20 -19.33
CA ALA A 178 20.91 -19.97 -20.72
C ALA A 178 19.79 -20.22 -21.75
N THR A 179 18.74 -20.97 -21.40
CA THR A 179 17.67 -21.35 -22.33
C THR A 179 16.30 -20.79 -21.98
N GLN A 180 16.12 -20.35 -20.73
CA GLN A 180 14.80 -19.95 -20.25
C GLN A 180 14.94 -18.81 -19.22
N THR A 181 14.03 -17.85 -19.33
CA THR A 181 13.74 -16.86 -18.28
C THR A 181 12.33 -17.04 -17.77
N ILE A 182 12.13 -17.09 -16.45
CA ILE A 182 10.80 -17.11 -15.81
C ILE A 182 10.66 -15.86 -14.96
N PHE A 183 9.54 -15.16 -15.12
CA PHE A 183 9.22 -13.98 -14.32
C PHE A 183 7.71 -13.88 -14.08
N THR A 184 7.31 -13.04 -13.13
CA THR A 184 5.92 -12.74 -12.83
C THR A 184 5.61 -11.31 -13.19
N LEU A 185 4.35 -11.04 -13.52
CA LEU A 185 3.82 -9.68 -13.66
C LEU A 185 2.33 -9.63 -13.32
N PHE A 186 1.86 -8.45 -12.94
CA PHE A 186 0.43 -8.15 -12.91
C PHE A 186 0.04 -7.55 -14.27
N ASN A 187 -0.74 -8.30 -15.05
CA ASN A 187 -1.27 -7.85 -16.32
C ASN A 187 -2.59 -7.12 -16.06
N ASN A 188 -2.62 -5.81 -16.26
CA ASN A 188 -3.87 -5.06 -16.11
C ASN A 188 -4.91 -5.51 -17.14
N GLY A 189 -4.46 -6.00 -18.30
CA GLY A 189 -5.32 -6.55 -19.33
C GLY A 189 -6.15 -5.49 -20.05
N TRP A 190 -6.45 -4.38 -19.39
CA TRP A 190 -7.26 -3.31 -19.91
C TRP A 190 -6.85 -1.96 -19.30
N ASP A 191 -6.96 -0.88 -20.06
CA ASP A 191 -6.65 0.49 -19.59
C ASP A 191 -7.80 1.47 -19.87
N GLY A 192 -8.96 0.94 -20.26
CA GLY A 192 -10.12 1.74 -20.64
C GLY A 192 -10.19 2.08 -22.13
N ASN A 193 -9.13 1.91 -22.93
CA ASN A 193 -9.03 2.47 -24.28
C ASN A 193 -8.48 1.53 -25.37
N GLY A 194 -8.06 0.32 -25.03
CA GLY A 194 -7.34 -0.57 -25.94
C GLY A 194 -7.97 -1.95 -26.16
N PRO A 195 -7.42 -2.74 -27.08
CA PRO A 195 -7.91 -4.08 -27.43
C PRO A 195 -7.43 -5.16 -26.45
N GLY A 196 -7.15 -4.81 -25.18
CA GLY A 196 -6.69 -5.76 -24.17
C GLY A 196 -7.71 -6.86 -23.84
N THR A 197 -7.46 -7.56 -22.75
CA THR A 197 -8.41 -8.53 -22.18
C THR A 197 -9.45 -7.83 -21.34
N ASP A 198 -10.64 -8.41 -21.18
CA ASP A 198 -11.72 -7.82 -20.35
C ASP A 198 -11.45 -7.90 -18.84
N GLN A 199 -10.31 -8.49 -18.43
CA GLN A 199 -9.98 -8.71 -17.03
C GLN A 199 -8.48 -8.63 -16.77
N SER A 200 -8.13 -8.25 -15.54
CA SER A 200 -6.75 -8.29 -15.06
C SER A 200 -6.40 -9.65 -14.51
N SER A 201 -5.10 -9.98 -14.51
CA SER A 201 -4.60 -11.23 -13.93
C SER A 201 -3.13 -11.13 -13.51
N GLY A 202 -2.74 -12.00 -12.57
CA GLY A 202 -1.34 -12.26 -12.29
C GLY A 202 -0.81 -13.35 -13.21
N LEU A 203 0.32 -13.11 -13.88
CA LEU A 203 0.89 -14.05 -14.84
C LEU A 203 2.26 -14.53 -14.38
N VAL A 204 2.50 -15.83 -14.50
CA VAL A 204 3.85 -16.44 -14.53
C VAL A 204 4.19 -16.72 -15.95
N ILE A 205 5.20 -16.05 -16.49
CA ILE A 205 5.59 -16.14 -17.90
C ILE A 205 6.94 -16.83 -18.00
N ALA A 206 7.05 -17.76 -18.94
CA ALA A 206 8.30 -18.36 -19.36
C ALA A 206 8.67 -17.88 -20.77
N ILE A 207 9.91 -17.41 -20.92
CA ILE A 207 10.55 -17.13 -22.20
C ILE A 207 11.47 -18.30 -22.55
N ASP A 208 11.28 -18.90 -23.74
CA ASP A 208 12.18 -19.85 -24.35
C ASP A 208 13.12 -19.11 -25.32
N HIS A 209 14.38 -18.94 -24.92
CA HIS A 209 15.37 -18.22 -25.71
C HIS A 209 15.79 -18.96 -26.98
N LYS A 210 15.64 -20.30 -27.01
CA LYS A 210 15.98 -21.08 -28.18
C LYS A 210 14.96 -20.95 -29.31
N HIS A 211 13.68 -20.95 -28.92
CA HIS A 211 12.60 -20.92 -29.90
C HIS A 211 12.00 -19.52 -30.06
N LEU A 212 12.50 -18.53 -29.32
CA LEU A 212 12.03 -17.13 -29.29
C LEU A 212 10.52 -17.04 -29.04
N ARG A 213 10.05 -17.75 -28.02
CA ARG A 213 8.63 -17.82 -27.65
C ARG A 213 8.44 -17.47 -26.16
N ALA A 214 7.33 -16.82 -25.87
CA ALA A 214 6.89 -16.56 -24.51
C ALA A 214 5.52 -17.23 -24.30
N SER A 215 5.37 -17.94 -23.20
CA SER A 215 4.14 -18.63 -22.82
C SER A 215 3.76 -18.36 -21.37
N VAL A 216 2.46 -18.39 -21.08
CA VAL A 216 1.96 -18.30 -19.70
C VAL A 216 2.00 -19.70 -19.08
N MET A 217 2.86 -19.87 -18.08
CA MET A 217 2.92 -21.09 -17.28
C MET A 217 1.75 -21.19 -16.31
N ARG A 218 1.34 -20.06 -15.74
CA ARG A 218 0.22 -19.95 -14.79
C ARG A 218 -0.41 -18.59 -14.89
N GLU A 219 -1.73 -18.57 -14.83
CA GLU A 219 -2.54 -17.37 -14.72
C GLU A 219 -3.37 -17.43 -13.43
N TYR A 220 -3.40 -16.33 -12.69
CA TYR A 220 -4.19 -16.14 -11.48
C TYR A 220 -5.21 -15.05 -11.76
N GLY A 221 -6.45 -15.47 -12.02
CA GLY A 221 -7.59 -14.60 -12.27
C GLY A 221 -8.51 -14.53 -11.08
N ASN A 222 -9.33 -13.47 -11.02
CA ASN A 222 -10.41 -13.37 -10.05
C ASN A 222 -11.72 -13.85 -10.67
N ASN A 223 -12.50 -14.64 -9.90
CA ASN A 223 -13.83 -15.11 -10.35
C ASN A 223 -14.81 -13.97 -10.64
N GLU A 224 -14.57 -12.79 -10.06
CA GLU A 224 -15.38 -11.57 -10.27
C GLU A 224 -15.03 -10.83 -11.56
N LYS A 225 -14.05 -11.31 -12.33
CA LYS A 225 -13.57 -10.69 -13.58
C LYS A 225 -13.18 -9.22 -13.41
N LEU A 226 -12.36 -8.93 -12.41
CA LEU A 226 -11.90 -7.58 -12.11
C LEU A 226 -11.07 -7.00 -13.26
N GLY A 227 -11.35 -5.75 -13.60
CA GLY A 227 -10.63 -4.99 -14.62
C GLY A 227 -9.89 -3.79 -14.00
N ALA A 228 -8.73 -4.03 -13.41
CA ALA A 228 -7.90 -2.97 -12.83
C ALA A 228 -7.22 -2.14 -13.91
N VAL A 229 -7.69 -0.92 -14.14
CA VAL A 229 -7.18 -0.02 -15.19
C VAL A 229 -5.77 0.48 -14.93
N SER A 230 -5.26 0.36 -13.70
CA SER A 230 -3.92 0.82 -13.31
C SER A 230 -3.47 0.19 -12.00
N LYS A 231 -2.17 0.33 -11.67
CA LYS A 231 -1.58 -0.19 -10.43
C LYS A 231 -1.60 -1.71 -10.40
N GLY A 232 -1.39 -2.31 -9.24
CA GLY A 232 -1.44 -3.75 -9.02
C GLY A 232 -0.07 -4.38 -8.81
N SER A 233 -0.10 -5.53 -8.16
CA SER A 233 1.10 -6.30 -7.83
C SER A 233 0.82 -7.79 -7.76
N MET A 234 1.86 -8.58 -8.04
CA MET A 234 1.88 -10.02 -7.85
C MET A 234 3.15 -10.39 -7.08
N GLN A 235 2.99 -10.96 -5.89
CA GLN A 235 4.09 -11.43 -5.06
C GLN A 235 4.01 -12.95 -4.92
N THR A 236 5.10 -13.64 -5.17
CA THR A 236 5.23 -15.05 -4.76
C THR A 236 5.80 -15.10 -3.36
N LEU A 237 5.11 -15.78 -2.46
CA LEU A 237 5.49 -15.89 -1.07
C LEU A 237 6.59 -16.93 -0.88
N PRO A 238 7.70 -16.59 -0.18
CA PRO A 238 8.75 -17.54 0.10
C PRO A 238 8.25 -18.71 0.96
N GLY A 239 8.81 -19.89 0.75
CA GLY A 239 8.50 -21.10 1.54
C GLY A 239 7.23 -21.84 1.12
N THR A 240 6.18 -21.17 0.68
CA THR A 240 4.91 -21.80 0.27
C THR A 240 4.68 -21.78 -1.23
N ASN A 241 5.34 -20.89 -1.98
CA ASN A 241 5.05 -20.54 -3.37
C ASN A 241 3.61 -20.02 -3.60
N ASN A 242 2.87 -19.71 -2.56
CA ASN A 242 1.60 -19.03 -2.70
C ASN A 242 1.79 -17.70 -3.42
N VAL A 243 0.74 -17.23 -4.07
CA VAL A 243 0.76 -15.97 -4.81
C VAL A 243 -0.23 -15.00 -4.20
N LEU A 244 0.27 -13.85 -3.75
CA LEU A 244 -0.55 -12.73 -3.32
C LEU A 244 -0.71 -11.74 -4.46
N ILE A 245 -1.94 -11.32 -4.73
CA ILE A 245 -2.27 -10.31 -5.74
C ILE A 245 -2.97 -9.12 -5.08
N GLY A 246 -2.43 -7.93 -5.31
CA GLY A 246 -3.11 -6.66 -5.10
C GLY A 246 -3.70 -6.19 -6.43
N TRP A 247 -5.02 -5.96 -6.47
CA TRP A 247 -5.76 -5.69 -7.71
C TRP A 247 -5.76 -4.21 -8.12
N GLY A 248 -4.82 -3.44 -7.62
CA GLY A 248 -4.57 -2.08 -8.09
C GLY A 248 -5.73 -1.12 -7.86
N SER A 249 -6.33 -0.63 -8.95
CA SER A 249 -7.48 0.28 -8.89
C SER A 249 -8.77 -0.39 -8.40
N GLU A 250 -8.78 -1.72 -8.30
CA GLU A 250 -9.88 -2.48 -7.70
C GLU A 250 -9.59 -2.70 -6.21
N PRO A 251 -10.58 -2.54 -5.31
CA PRO A 251 -10.37 -2.57 -3.86
C PRO A 251 -10.22 -4.00 -3.31
N HIS A 252 -9.48 -4.85 -3.99
CA HIS A 252 -9.37 -6.28 -3.66
C HIS A 252 -7.92 -6.70 -3.47
N LEU A 253 -7.73 -7.72 -2.61
CA LEU A 253 -6.51 -8.51 -2.53
C LEU A 253 -6.86 -9.99 -2.38
N THR A 254 -6.08 -10.85 -3.03
CA THR A 254 -6.31 -12.30 -3.05
C THR A 254 -5.02 -13.06 -2.87
N GLU A 255 -5.08 -14.24 -2.22
CA GLU A 255 -3.97 -15.19 -2.15
C GLU A 255 -4.40 -16.51 -2.76
N TYR A 256 -3.51 -17.09 -3.53
CA TYR A 256 -3.69 -18.37 -4.21
C TYR A 256 -2.59 -19.34 -3.81
N LEU A 257 -2.92 -20.64 -3.78
CA LEU A 257 -1.91 -21.69 -3.84
C LEU A 257 -1.20 -21.65 -5.21
N GLU A 258 -0.05 -22.31 -5.31
CA GLU A 258 0.71 -22.39 -6.56
C GLU A 258 -0.12 -22.98 -7.72
N ASP A 259 -1.07 -23.88 -7.44
CA ASP A 259 -1.96 -24.48 -8.43
C ASP A 259 -3.09 -23.57 -8.94
N GLY A 260 -3.24 -22.37 -8.36
CA GLY A 260 -4.28 -21.40 -8.67
C GLY A 260 -5.52 -21.48 -7.78
N THR A 261 -5.53 -22.34 -6.77
CA THR A 261 -6.64 -22.42 -5.80
C THR A 261 -6.67 -21.16 -4.93
N LEU A 262 -7.78 -20.44 -4.93
CA LEU A 262 -8.00 -19.24 -4.09
C LEU A 262 -8.13 -19.68 -2.62
N VAL A 263 -7.27 -19.15 -1.75
CA VAL A 263 -7.26 -19.46 -0.31
C VAL A 263 -7.57 -18.26 0.58
N PHE A 264 -7.45 -17.05 0.04
CA PHE A 264 -7.79 -15.82 0.78
C PHE A 264 -8.31 -14.75 -0.19
N HIS A 265 -9.35 -14.03 0.24
CA HIS A 265 -9.87 -12.87 -0.46
C HIS A 265 -10.27 -11.80 0.57
N ALA A 266 -9.84 -10.58 0.36
CA ALA A 266 -10.28 -9.44 1.15
C ALA A 266 -10.65 -8.27 0.24
N THR A 267 -11.61 -7.47 0.69
CA THR A 267 -12.07 -6.25 0.03
C THR A 267 -11.81 -5.07 0.96
N ILE A 268 -11.27 -3.98 0.41
CA ILE A 268 -11.05 -2.74 1.14
C ILE A 268 -12.37 -1.99 1.20
N ALA A 269 -12.90 -1.81 2.40
CA ALA A 269 -14.15 -1.09 2.61
C ALA A 269 -14.03 0.38 2.17
N GLY A 270 -15.12 0.93 1.63
CA GLY A 270 -15.16 2.32 1.20
C GLY A 270 -14.60 2.59 -0.20
N GLY A 271 -14.30 1.54 -0.98
CA GLY A 271 -13.89 1.68 -2.39
C GLY A 271 -12.50 2.27 -2.59
N GLY A 272 -11.59 2.06 -1.64
CA GLY A 272 -10.19 2.46 -1.75
C GLY A 272 -9.43 1.63 -2.80
N ASP A 273 -8.37 2.19 -3.34
CA ASP A 273 -7.43 1.47 -4.21
C ASP A 273 -6.10 1.19 -3.49
N THR A 274 -5.32 0.24 -4.01
CA THR A 274 -3.96 -0.04 -3.54
C THR A 274 -2.98 0.13 -4.68
N TYR A 275 -1.82 0.74 -4.42
CA TYR A 275 -0.78 0.73 -5.45
C TYR A 275 -0.19 -0.67 -5.60
N ARG A 276 0.24 -1.28 -4.49
CA ARG A 276 0.73 -2.66 -4.36
C ARG A 276 0.35 -3.24 -3.01
N VAL A 277 0.29 -4.56 -2.92
CA VAL A 277 0.06 -5.31 -1.68
C VAL A 277 1.17 -6.33 -1.52
N PHE A 278 1.72 -6.40 -0.30
CA PHE A 278 2.76 -7.35 0.07
C PHE A 278 2.41 -8.06 1.37
N LYS A 279 2.85 -9.30 1.48
CA LYS A 279 2.77 -10.13 2.68
C LYS A 279 4.17 -10.58 3.05
N GLN A 280 4.54 -10.36 4.30
CA GLN A 280 5.88 -10.70 4.79
C GLN A 280 5.84 -10.96 6.30
N ASP A 281 6.84 -11.67 6.80
CA ASP A 281 7.04 -11.79 8.23
C ASP A 281 7.47 -10.42 8.78
N TRP A 282 6.80 -10.00 9.83
CA TRP A 282 7.08 -8.72 10.46
C TRP A 282 6.95 -8.82 11.98
N ALA A 283 7.95 -8.34 12.71
CA ALA A 283 7.90 -8.16 14.15
C ALA A 283 7.97 -6.67 14.47
N GLY A 284 6.81 -6.06 14.79
CA GLY A 284 6.69 -4.66 15.17
C GLY A 284 6.62 -4.48 16.67
N ASN A 285 7.43 -3.55 17.20
CA ASN A 285 7.41 -3.14 18.60
C ASN A 285 7.44 -1.61 18.67
N PRO A 286 6.29 -0.93 18.48
CA PRO A 286 6.21 0.51 18.37
C PRO A 286 6.86 1.25 19.55
N SER A 287 7.48 2.38 19.30
CA SER A 287 8.04 3.24 20.35
C SER A 287 6.98 4.04 21.09
N SER A 288 5.79 4.19 20.53
CA SER A 288 4.64 4.78 21.23
C SER A 288 4.08 3.80 22.26
N PRO A 289 3.56 4.26 23.40
CA PRO A 289 2.93 3.36 24.37
C PRO A 289 1.62 2.79 23.83
N PRO A 290 1.16 1.64 24.36
CA PRO A 290 -0.20 1.15 24.15
C PRO A 290 -1.26 2.21 24.51
N THR A 291 -2.37 2.19 23.81
CA THR A 291 -3.53 3.04 24.14
C THR A 291 -4.51 2.24 24.98
N LEU A 292 -4.80 2.75 26.16
CA LEU A 292 -5.85 2.24 27.04
C LEU A 292 -6.98 3.25 27.12
N TRP A 293 -8.21 2.80 26.99
CA TRP A 293 -9.40 3.55 27.37
C TRP A 293 -10.19 2.74 28.37
N THR A 294 -10.76 3.41 29.39
CA THR A 294 -11.56 2.76 30.41
C THR A 294 -12.87 3.49 30.60
N TYR A 295 -13.92 2.71 30.86
CA TYR A 295 -15.29 3.17 31.01
C TYR A 295 -15.94 2.59 32.25
N ALA A 296 -16.69 3.41 32.99
CA ALA A 296 -17.58 2.96 34.01
C ALA A 296 -18.85 3.82 33.99
N ARG A 297 -20.03 3.21 34.06
CA ARG A 297 -21.30 3.90 34.02
C ARG A 297 -21.47 4.91 35.17
N THR A 298 -20.88 4.62 36.32
CA THR A 298 -20.92 5.47 37.53
C THR A 298 -19.63 5.35 38.31
N ARG A 299 -19.32 6.38 39.11
CA ARG A 299 -18.19 6.37 40.05
C ARG A 299 -18.51 5.67 41.38
N ASP A 300 -19.71 5.15 41.53
CA ASP A 300 -20.09 4.41 42.73
C ASP A 300 -19.29 3.09 42.82
N PRO A 301 -18.72 2.74 43.99
CA PRO A 301 -18.09 1.45 44.22
C PRO A 301 -18.98 0.24 43.89
N SER A 302 -20.32 0.42 43.95
CA SER A 302 -21.30 -0.58 43.55
C SER A 302 -21.53 -0.67 42.05
N SER A 303 -20.81 0.12 41.24
CA SER A 303 -20.88 0.04 39.79
C SER A 303 -20.74 -1.43 39.34
N PRO A 304 -21.59 -1.90 38.42
CA PRO A 304 -21.52 -3.28 37.96
C PRO A 304 -20.14 -3.67 37.44
N ARG A 305 -19.47 -2.70 36.74
CA ARG A 305 -18.13 -2.92 36.21
C ARG A 305 -17.39 -1.64 35.83
N THR A 306 -16.06 -1.78 35.72
CA THR A 306 -15.20 -0.94 34.90
C THR A 306 -14.75 -1.76 33.68
N ALA A 307 -15.00 -1.26 32.48
CA ALA A 307 -14.55 -1.85 31.23
C ALA A 307 -13.24 -1.21 30.78
N PHE A 308 -12.35 -2.02 30.21
CA PHE A 308 -11.01 -1.65 29.73
C PHE A 308 -10.93 -2.04 28.26
N TYR A 309 -10.49 -1.11 27.42
CA TYR A 309 -10.28 -1.32 25.99
C TYR A 309 -8.83 -0.94 25.71
N VAL A 310 -8.03 -1.91 25.27
CA VAL A 310 -6.62 -1.71 25.00
C VAL A 310 -6.26 -2.12 23.60
N SER A 311 -5.45 -1.28 22.95
CA SER A 311 -4.86 -1.56 21.65
C SER A 311 -3.45 -1.00 21.57
N TRP A 312 -2.65 -1.55 20.67
CA TRP A 312 -1.32 -1.04 20.38
C TRP A 312 -1.06 -1.16 18.89
N ASN A 313 -1.30 -0.05 18.17
CA ASN A 313 -1.19 -0.04 16.72
C ASN A 313 0.24 -0.35 16.29
N GLY A 314 0.39 -1.38 15.45
CA GLY A 314 1.68 -1.85 14.91
C GLY A 314 2.41 -2.86 15.80
N ALA A 315 1.98 -3.12 17.03
CA ALA A 315 2.58 -4.16 17.87
C ALA A 315 2.15 -5.55 17.41
N THR A 316 3.10 -6.44 17.16
CA THR A 316 2.84 -7.82 16.72
C THR A 316 3.23 -8.87 17.74
N GLY A 317 4.03 -8.50 18.74
CA GLY A 317 4.56 -9.43 19.74
C GLY A 317 3.71 -9.58 21.00
N VAL A 318 2.59 -8.87 21.12
CA VAL A 318 1.72 -8.93 22.31
C VAL A 318 0.87 -10.21 22.25
N VAL A 319 0.95 -11.02 23.29
CA VAL A 319 0.15 -12.25 23.45
C VAL A 319 -0.90 -12.07 24.53
N THR A 320 -0.55 -11.34 25.59
CA THR A 320 -1.41 -11.12 26.76
C THR A 320 -1.35 -9.69 27.21
N TRP A 321 -2.48 -9.19 27.66
CA TRP A 321 -2.62 -7.93 28.37
C TRP A 321 -2.82 -8.19 29.85
N ASN A 322 -2.00 -7.57 30.71
CA ASN A 322 -2.23 -7.49 32.13
C ASN A 322 -2.83 -6.12 32.47
N PHE A 323 -3.91 -6.11 33.24
CA PHE A 323 -4.60 -4.90 33.65
C PHE A 323 -4.34 -4.63 35.13
N TYR A 324 -3.82 -3.45 35.45
CA TYR A 324 -3.51 -3.02 36.79
C TYR A 324 -4.43 -1.88 37.20
N VAL A 325 -4.87 -1.91 38.46
CA VAL A 325 -5.77 -0.91 39.02
C VAL A 325 -5.26 -0.38 40.34
N GLY A 326 -5.55 0.89 40.61
CA GLY A 326 -5.18 1.58 41.83
C GLY A 326 -6.28 2.50 42.35
N GLY A 327 -6.14 2.95 43.59
CA GLY A 327 -6.96 3.96 44.19
C GLY A 327 -6.65 5.36 43.66
N GLU A 328 -7.43 6.36 44.05
CA GLU A 328 -7.33 7.72 43.57
C GLU A 328 -5.93 8.35 43.85
N ARG A 329 -5.32 8.00 44.97
CA ARG A 329 -4.03 8.52 45.41
C ARG A 329 -2.85 7.62 45.15
N ASP A 330 -3.10 6.40 44.66
CA ASP A 330 -2.05 5.41 44.40
C ASP A 330 -1.14 5.84 43.27
N GLU A 331 0.14 5.56 43.43
CA GLU A 331 1.12 5.65 42.36
C GLU A 331 1.18 4.30 41.62
N PRO A 332 1.67 4.22 40.35
CA PRO A 332 1.67 3.00 39.56
C PRO A 332 2.29 1.78 40.26
N ARG A 333 3.30 1.99 41.11
CA ARG A 333 3.96 0.94 41.93
C ARG A 333 3.03 0.30 42.97
N ASP A 334 1.97 0.99 43.35
CA ASP A 334 1.02 0.56 44.37
C ASP A 334 -0.20 -0.13 43.76
N PHE A 335 -0.25 -0.21 42.41
CA PHE A 335 -1.36 -0.82 41.71
C PHE A 335 -1.32 -2.34 41.82
N THR A 336 -2.48 -2.94 41.87
CA THR A 336 -2.66 -4.39 41.93
C THR A 336 -3.13 -4.94 40.58
N LEU A 337 -2.71 -6.16 40.26
CA LEU A 337 -3.19 -6.86 39.07
C LEU A 337 -4.69 -7.14 39.22
N ALA A 338 -5.48 -6.57 38.32
CA ALA A 338 -6.92 -6.81 38.26
C ALA A 338 -7.27 -8.08 37.49
N GLY A 339 -6.45 -8.42 36.50
CA GLY A 339 -6.60 -9.62 35.67
C GLY A 339 -5.81 -9.53 34.40
N SER A 340 -5.91 -10.58 33.59
CA SER A 340 -5.23 -10.70 32.31
C SER A 340 -6.19 -11.15 31.23
N SER A 341 -5.92 -10.79 29.98
CA SER A 341 -6.67 -11.24 28.81
C SER A 341 -5.72 -11.54 27.66
N HIS A 342 -5.93 -12.64 26.96
CA HIS A 342 -5.23 -12.87 25.68
C HIS A 342 -5.67 -11.84 24.65
N VAL A 343 -4.76 -11.50 23.74
CA VAL A 343 -5.07 -10.65 22.58
C VAL A 343 -6.21 -11.27 21.79
N SER A 344 -7.26 -10.48 21.53
CA SER A 344 -8.47 -10.96 20.83
C SER A 344 -8.72 -10.24 19.49
N GLY A 345 -7.73 -9.51 18.98
CA GLY A 345 -7.80 -8.73 17.75
C GLY A 345 -7.03 -7.42 17.89
N PHE A 346 -7.38 -6.41 17.11
CA PHE A 346 -6.76 -5.10 17.20
C PHE A 346 -6.97 -4.46 18.58
N GLU A 347 -8.18 -4.57 19.10
CA GLU A 347 -8.54 -4.14 20.46
C GLU A 347 -8.89 -5.34 21.32
N THR A 348 -8.40 -5.36 22.55
CA THR A 348 -8.73 -6.37 23.56
C THR A 348 -9.55 -5.71 24.66
N VAL A 349 -10.65 -6.38 25.02
CA VAL A 349 -11.56 -5.91 26.07
C VAL A 349 -11.38 -6.76 27.32
N PHE A 350 -11.33 -6.09 28.47
CA PHE A 350 -11.35 -6.69 29.79
C PHE A 350 -12.36 -5.96 30.68
N SER A 351 -12.86 -6.60 31.70
CA SER A 351 -13.72 -5.93 32.67
C SER A 351 -13.50 -6.44 34.09
N GLN A 352 -13.71 -5.58 35.05
CA GLN A 352 -13.67 -5.90 36.47
C GLN A 352 -14.89 -5.28 37.18
N THR A 353 -15.45 -5.99 38.14
CA THR A 353 -16.55 -5.50 38.97
C THR A 353 -16.14 -4.29 39.80
N GLY A 354 -17.04 -3.33 39.92
CA GLY A 354 -16.85 -2.11 40.68
C GLY A 354 -16.14 -0.99 39.91
N TYR A 355 -16.20 0.23 40.44
CA TYR A 355 -15.46 1.37 39.94
C TYR A 355 -13.99 1.29 40.33
N ARG A 356 -13.08 1.64 39.42
CA ARG A 356 -11.64 1.74 39.64
C ARG A 356 -11.18 3.15 39.36
N HIS A 357 -10.44 3.76 40.29
CA HIS A 357 -10.05 5.16 40.15
C HIS A 357 -9.00 5.41 39.08
N LYS A 358 -8.02 4.50 39.02
CA LYS A 358 -6.90 4.58 38.04
C LYS A 358 -6.61 3.18 37.50
N ALA A 359 -6.12 3.15 36.27
CA ALA A 359 -5.71 1.90 35.61
C ALA A 359 -4.59 2.13 34.61
N PHE A 360 -3.80 1.08 34.36
CA PHE A 360 -2.95 0.93 33.18
C PHE A 360 -2.97 -0.50 32.70
N ALA A 361 -2.57 -0.70 31.43
CA ALA A 361 -2.40 -2.02 30.83
C ALA A 361 -0.94 -2.24 30.46
N GLU A 362 -0.45 -3.46 30.71
CA GLU A 362 0.85 -3.95 30.34
C GLU A 362 0.74 -4.95 29.20
N ALA A 363 1.50 -4.73 28.12
CA ALA A 363 1.64 -5.66 27.02
C ALA A 363 2.70 -6.71 27.35
N VAL A 364 2.36 -7.99 27.21
CA VAL A 364 3.21 -9.12 27.57
C VAL A 364 3.43 -10.05 26.36
N ALA A 365 4.68 -10.39 26.10
CA ALA A 365 5.11 -11.31 25.06
C ALA A 365 4.87 -12.78 25.45
N ALA A 366 5.01 -13.70 24.49
CA ALA A 366 4.85 -15.14 24.71
C ALA A 366 5.82 -15.74 25.76
N ASP A 367 6.99 -15.14 25.92
CA ASP A 367 8.00 -15.52 26.93
C ASP A 367 7.75 -14.90 28.31
N GLY A 368 6.66 -14.16 28.47
CA GLY A 368 6.29 -13.47 29.71
C GLY A 368 6.98 -12.13 29.94
N ARG A 369 7.80 -11.66 28.98
CA ARG A 369 8.49 -10.37 29.05
C ARG A 369 7.52 -9.22 28.81
N SER A 370 7.60 -8.17 29.63
CA SER A 370 6.91 -6.92 29.39
C SER A 370 7.43 -6.22 28.14
N LEU A 371 6.52 -5.84 27.25
CA LEU A 371 6.83 -5.10 26.02
C LEU A 371 6.63 -3.59 26.21
N GLY A 372 5.73 -3.19 27.08
CA GLY A 372 5.43 -1.78 27.37
C GLY A 372 4.12 -1.63 28.12
N ASN A 373 3.96 -0.44 28.71
CA ASN A 373 2.78 -0.09 29.48
C ASN A 373 2.04 1.08 28.83
N SER A 374 0.72 1.09 28.94
CA SER A 374 -0.07 2.27 28.64
C SER A 374 0.18 3.39 29.66
N SER A 375 -0.26 4.58 29.33
CA SER A 375 -0.40 5.64 30.33
C SER A 375 -1.40 5.22 31.42
N VAL A 376 -1.21 5.72 32.64
CA VAL A 376 -2.20 5.61 33.71
C VAL A 376 -3.36 6.54 33.41
N ILE A 377 -4.57 6.02 33.40
CA ILE A 377 -5.80 6.77 33.14
C ILE A 377 -6.86 6.53 34.20
N SER A 378 -7.82 7.43 34.30
CA SER A 378 -9.05 7.24 35.08
C SER A 378 -10.21 6.90 34.13
N PRO A 379 -11.17 6.07 34.59
CA PRO A 379 -12.32 5.75 33.76
C PRO A 379 -13.12 7.00 33.41
N TRP A 380 -13.51 7.06 32.16
CA TRP A 380 -14.54 8.00 31.75
C TRP A 380 -15.89 7.53 32.32
N THR A 381 -16.65 8.47 32.84
CA THR A 381 -18.01 8.24 33.35
C THR A 381 -18.94 9.27 32.76
N PRO A 382 -20.13 8.87 32.29
CA PRO A 382 -21.14 9.80 31.82
C PRO A 382 -21.62 10.73 32.95
N ASP A 383 -22.12 11.89 32.61
CA ASP A 383 -22.88 12.71 33.55
C ASP A 383 -24.24 12.08 33.87
N GLY A 384 -24.94 12.60 34.90
CA GLY A 384 -26.18 12.01 35.38
C GLY A 384 -27.29 11.93 34.34
N ALA A 385 -27.37 12.88 33.41
CA ALA A 385 -28.39 12.92 32.36
C ALA A 385 -28.10 11.91 31.25
N LEU A 386 -26.82 11.68 30.98
CA LEU A 386 -26.35 10.75 29.95
C LEU A 386 -26.31 9.31 30.47
N ALA A 387 -26.05 9.11 31.76
CA ALA A 387 -25.90 7.78 32.35
C ALA A 387 -27.13 6.87 32.14
N ASP A 388 -28.34 7.46 32.00
CA ASP A 388 -29.58 6.72 31.75
C ASP A 388 -29.65 6.15 30.33
N GLN A 389 -28.88 6.69 29.41
CA GLN A 389 -28.80 6.25 28.01
C GLN A 389 -27.64 5.29 27.76
N CYS A 390 -26.73 5.15 28.72
CA CYS A 390 -25.55 4.30 28.63
C CYS A 390 -25.82 2.92 29.20
N ASP A 391 -25.24 1.88 28.57
CA ASP A 391 -25.18 0.57 29.15
C ASP A 391 -23.89 0.36 29.99
N GLU A 392 -23.58 -0.87 30.34
CA GLU A 392 -22.40 -1.20 31.15
C GLU A 392 -21.08 -1.18 30.38
N TRP A 393 -21.12 -1.08 29.07
CA TRP A 393 -19.98 -1.18 28.18
C TRP A 393 -19.71 0.11 27.41
N HIS A 394 -20.73 0.79 26.99
CA HIS A 394 -20.60 1.99 26.16
C HIS A 394 -21.72 3.00 26.37
N CYS A 395 -21.50 4.17 25.79
CA CYS A 395 -22.44 5.27 25.89
C CYS A 395 -22.65 5.89 24.49
N PRO A 396 -23.90 5.91 23.96
CA PRO A 396 -24.19 6.33 22.59
C PRO A 396 -23.77 7.78 22.25
N GLU A 397 -23.82 8.68 23.23
CA GLU A 397 -23.57 10.10 22.97
C GLU A 397 -22.09 10.45 22.81
N ARG A 398 -21.17 9.60 23.27
CA ARG A 398 -19.76 9.83 23.03
C ARG A 398 -19.34 9.63 21.57
N GLU A 399 -20.08 8.87 20.80
CA GLU A 399 -19.86 8.74 19.37
C GLU A 399 -20.05 10.07 18.62
N SER A 400 -20.86 10.99 19.18
CA SER A 400 -21.10 12.33 18.62
C SER A 400 -19.99 13.34 18.95
N GLU A 401 -19.23 13.15 20.03
CA GLU A 401 -18.13 14.05 20.41
C GLU A 401 -16.86 13.82 19.58
N PHE A 402 -16.74 12.67 18.91
CA PHE A 402 -15.68 12.39 17.94
C PHE A 402 -15.97 12.98 16.54
N ARG A 403 -16.83 13.97 16.40
CA ARG A 403 -16.85 14.80 15.20
C ARG A 403 -15.54 15.58 15.14
N VAL A 404 -14.58 15.06 14.41
CA VAL A 404 -13.43 15.83 13.98
C VAL A 404 -13.95 16.95 13.09
N THR A 405 -14.15 18.12 13.66
CA THR A 405 -14.41 19.32 12.88
C THR A 405 -13.09 19.65 12.19
N PHE A 406 -12.97 19.26 10.92
CA PHE A 406 -11.89 19.75 10.09
C PHE A 406 -12.16 21.24 9.85
N ASN A 407 -11.55 22.10 10.63
CA ASN A 407 -11.34 23.47 10.22
C ASN A 407 -10.40 23.41 9.01
N LEU A 408 -10.98 23.44 7.82
CA LEU A 408 -10.25 23.72 6.61
C LEU A 408 -9.50 25.01 6.86
N LEU A 409 -8.18 24.97 6.77
CA LEU A 409 -7.34 26.15 6.83
C LEU A 409 -7.92 27.19 5.86
N PRO A 410 -8.03 28.47 6.26
CA PRO A 410 -8.53 29.48 5.36
C PRO A 410 -7.61 29.62 4.16
N ASP A 411 -8.21 29.55 3.00
CA ASP A 411 -7.82 30.08 1.71
C ASP A 411 -6.34 29.93 1.31
N LEU A 412 -6.07 28.88 0.55
CA LEU A 412 -5.08 28.93 -0.52
C LEU A 412 -5.82 28.98 -1.85
N ASP A 413 -5.99 30.23 -2.31
CA ASP A 413 -6.32 30.67 -3.67
C ASP A 413 -7.27 29.79 -4.51
N SER A 414 -8.48 30.30 -4.63
CA SER A 414 -9.50 29.94 -5.61
C SER A 414 -8.98 30.01 -7.05
N LYS A 415 -8.33 28.94 -7.51
CA LYS A 415 -8.24 28.62 -8.93
C LYS A 415 -8.25 27.12 -9.14
N LYS A 416 -9.46 26.58 -9.35
CA LYS A 416 -9.80 25.42 -10.19
C LYS A 416 -9.02 24.13 -9.96
N SER A 417 -9.56 23.24 -9.15
CA SER A 417 -9.46 21.82 -9.46
C SER A 417 -10.88 21.26 -9.70
N SER A 418 -11.29 21.29 -10.94
CA SER A 418 -12.38 20.46 -11.43
C SER A 418 -11.81 19.09 -11.74
N PHE A 419 -11.93 18.14 -10.84
CA PHE A 419 -11.63 16.74 -11.13
C PHE A 419 -12.71 15.83 -10.57
N TYR A 420 -13.30 15.08 -11.49
CA TYR A 420 -14.25 13.97 -11.36
C TYR A 420 -15.69 14.32 -11.02
N ASN A 421 -16.45 14.64 -12.06
CA ASN A 421 -17.85 14.22 -12.16
C ASN A 421 -17.94 13.16 -13.28
N ALA A 422 -17.91 11.90 -12.90
CA ALA A 422 -18.36 10.78 -13.72
C ALA A 422 -19.69 10.27 -13.16
N THR A 423 -20.65 11.15 -12.98
CA THR A 423 -22.10 10.86 -12.99
C THR A 423 -22.80 12.19 -13.25
N GLY A 424 -23.58 12.25 -14.32
CA GLY A 424 -24.30 13.46 -14.71
C GLY A 424 -25.35 13.87 -13.68
N SER A 425 -24.98 14.76 -12.79
CA SER A 425 -25.92 15.59 -12.04
C SER A 425 -25.30 16.98 -11.89
N THR A 426 -26.09 17.98 -12.22
CA THR A 426 -25.79 19.39 -12.23
C THR A 426 -25.44 19.91 -10.84
N ALA A 427 -24.40 20.74 -10.79
CA ALA A 427 -23.89 21.39 -9.58
C ALA A 427 -24.86 22.46 -9.07
N ASP A 428 -25.85 22.11 -8.26
CA ASP A 428 -26.67 23.10 -7.53
C ASP A 428 -27.27 22.57 -6.21
N ASP A 429 -26.75 21.53 -5.60
CA ASP A 429 -27.17 21.09 -4.26
C ASP A 429 -25.96 20.64 -3.40
N VAL A 430 -25.14 21.59 -2.97
CA VAL A 430 -24.24 21.37 -1.82
C VAL A 430 -24.93 21.92 -0.59
N GLN A 431 -25.98 21.25 -0.15
CA GLN A 431 -26.40 21.28 1.24
C GLN A 431 -25.52 20.32 2.04
N THR A 432 -25.06 20.79 3.18
CA THR A 432 -24.32 20.07 4.21
C THR A 432 -24.94 18.70 4.47
N GLY A 433 -24.48 17.69 3.72
CA GLY A 433 -24.84 16.29 3.94
C GLY A 433 -24.15 15.80 5.20
N GLN A 434 -24.93 15.43 6.19
CA GLN A 434 -24.47 14.60 7.30
C GLN A 434 -23.90 13.31 6.71
N LEU A 435 -22.58 13.10 6.88
CA LEU A 435 -22.00 11.79 6.69
C LEU A 435 -22.60 10.86 7.74
N SER A 436 -23.56 10.03 7.32
CA SER A 436 -24.09 8.97 8.14
C SER A 436 -22.96 7.99 8.48
N TRP A 437 -22.91 7.63 9.74
CA TRP A 437 -22.03 6.69 10.40
C TRP A 437 -21.70 5.46 9.53
N ILE A 438 -20.41 5.20 9.33
CA ILE A 438 -19.92 3.92 8.82
C ILE A 438 -19.67 3.06 10.06
N PRO A 439 -20.34 1.90 10.23
CA PRO A 439 -20.08 1.02 11.36
C PRO A 439 -18.61 0.61 11.39
N PRO A 440 -18.04 0.34 12.57
CA PRO A 440 -16.65 -0.12 12.68
C PRO A 440 -16.49 -1.35 11.81
N VAL A 441 -15.50 -1.31 10.93
CA VAL A 441 -15.13 -2.43 10.08
C VAL A 441 -14.68 -3.55 11.01
N SER A 442 -15.53 -4.54 11.21
CA SER A 442 -15.13 -5.78 11.84
C SER A 442 -14.24 -6.52 10.85
N VAL A 443 -12.93 -6.29 10.93
CA VAL A 443 -11.97 -7.14 10.26
C VAL A 443 -11.97 -8.46 11.04
N ALA A 444 -12.69 -9.44 10.55
CA ALA A 444 -12.65 -10.79 11.11
C ALA A 444 -11.28 -11.40 10.78
N PHE A 445 -10.40 -11.44 11.76
CA PHE A 445 -9.19 -12.23 11.67
C PHE A 445 -9.57 -13.70 11.95
N LEU A 446 -9.57 -14.51 10.92
CA LEU A 446 -9.57 -15.96 11.10
C LEU A 446 -8.15 -16.35 11.54
N SER A 447 -7.99 -16.74 12.81
CA SER A 447 -6.78 -17.36 13.31
C SER A 447 -6.68 -18.77 12.73
N VAL A 448 -5.86 -18.95 11.72
CA VAL A 448 -5.27 -20.26 11.39
C VAL A 448 -3.92 -20.28 12.08
N GLU A 449 -3.63 -21.37 12.78
CA GLU A 449 -2.44 -21.56 13.60
C GLU A 449 -1.18 -21.09 12.86
N SER A 450 -0.42 -20.22 13.54
CA SER A 450 0.97 -19.86 13.27
C SER A 450 1.27 -19.11 11.97
N THR A 451 0.73 -17.91 11.74
CA THR A 451 1.46 -16.86 11.01
C THR A 451 0.70 -15.54 11.14
N VAL A 452 1.34 -14.54 11.74
CA VAL A 452 0.77 -13.19 11.82
C VAL A 452 0.89 -12.54 10.45
N VAL A 453 -0.23 -12.28 9.79
CA VAL A 453 -0.29 -11.58 8.52
C VAL A 453 -0.32 -10.07 8.79
N VAL A 454 0.75 -9.37 8.45
CA VAL A 454 0.72 -7.92 8.32
C VAL A 454 0.62 -7.58 6.85
N ALA A 455 -0.58 -7.24 6.38
CA ALA A 455 -0.74 -6.65 5.07
C ALA A 455 -0.35 -5.17 5.16
N ALA A 456 0.81 -4.81 4.63
CA ALA A 456 1.18 -3.42 4.44
C ALA A 456 0.42 -2.90 3.20
N VAL A 457 -0.69 -2.20 3.42
CA VAL A 457 -1.46 -1.56 2.37
C VAL A 457 -0.85 -0.18 2.11
N ILE A 458 -0.21 -0.01 0.95
CA ILE A 458 0.23 1.31 0.50
C ILE A 458 -0.96 1.98 -0.19
N VAL A 459 -1.67 2.82 0.56
CA VAL A 459 -2.77 3.63 0.03
C VAL A 459 -2.18 4.89 -0.57
N THR A 460 -2.30 5.06 -1.89
CA THR A 460 -2.04 6.38 -2.50
C THR A 460 -3.24 7.26 -2.19
N CYS A 461 -3.11 8.15 -1.22
CA CYS A 461 -4.15 9.11 -0.90
C CYS A 461 -4.31 10.11 -2.04
N SER A 462 -5.39 10.02 -2.81
CA SER A 462 -6.03 11.24 -3.30
C SER A 462 -6.58 11.99 -2.06
N ILE A 463 -6.45 13.29 -2.05
CA ILE A 463 -6.63 14.19 -0.89
C ILE A 463 -7.97 14.01 -0.12
N LEU A 464 -8.91 13.21 -0.61
CA LEU A 464 -10.26 13.03 -0.08
C LEU A 464 -10.49 11.77 0.76
N THR A 465 -9.52 10.81 0.84
CA THR A 465 -9.72 9.54 1.56
C THR A 465 -8.92 9.44 2.88
N ILE A 466 -8.22 10.47 3.29
CA ILE A 466 -7.36 10.49 4.50
C ILE A 466 -8.17 10.58 5.81
N ALA A 467 -9.48 10.83 5.73
CA ALA A 467 -10.28 11.10 6.92
C ALA A 467 -10.54 9.90 7.84
N ALA A 468 -10.38 8.67 7.38
CA ALA A 468 -10.71 7.48 8.18
C ALA A 468 -9.50 6.78 8.82
N LEU A 469 -8.26 7.10 8.42
CA LEU A 469 -7.02 6.54 8.99
C LEU A 469 -6.10 7.63 9.58
N GLY A 470 -6.64 8.77 9.92
CA GLY A 470 -6.00 10.04 10.22
C GLY A 470 -5.19 10.14 11.51
N MET A 471 -4.67 9.08 12.11
CA MET A 471 -3.82 9.22 13.30
C MET A 471 -2.34 8.91 13.10
N VAL A 472 -1.87 8.54 11.93
CA VAL A 472 -0.44 8.20 11.73
C VAL A 472 0.23 8.94 10.56
N CYS A 473 -0.48 9.69 9.74
CA CYS A 473 0.16 10.46 8.68
C CYS A 473 0.17 11.96 8.98
N GLY A 474 1.12 12.39 9.83
CA GLY A 474 1.62 13.75 9.72
C GLY A 474 2.22 13.93 8.32
N ARG A 475 1.81 14.95 7.61
CA ARG A 475 2.24 15.53 6.30
C ARG A 475 3.41 14.91 5.49
N ARG A 476 3.78 13.63 5.67
CA ARG A 476 4.90 12.96 4.99
C ARG A 476 4.42 11.60 4.49
N LYS A 477 4.47 11.36 3.17
CA LYS A 477 4.19 10.08 2.55
C LYS A 477 5.33 9.12 2.93
N SER A 478 5.02 8.08 3.70
CA SER A 478 5.99 7.05 4.10
C SER A 478 5.73 5.74 3.34
N TRP A 479 6.79 5.03 3.03
CA TRP A 479 6.79 3.72 2.39
C TRP A 479 7.28 2.69 3.41
N ILE A 480 6.60 1.58 3.51
CA ILE A 480 7.07 0.43 4.28
C ILE A 480 7.82 -0.49 3.32
N TYR A 481 8.95 -0.98 3.77
CA TYR A 481 9.94 -1.72 3.02
C TYR A 481 9.55 -3.17 2.73
N GLU A 482 9.90 -3.68 1.56
CA GLU A 482 9.76 -5.07 1.16
C GLU A 482 11.11 -5.79 1.35
N ASN A 483 11.11 -6.79 2.18
CA ASN A 483 12.16 -7.77 2.48
C ASN A 483 13.60 -7.52 2.04
N LEU A 484 14.43 -7.54 2.99
CA LEU A 484 15.81 -8.00 2.89
C LEU A 484 15.91 -9.51 2.59
#